data_0143550ab3d0b20825073927deff9048
#
_entry.id   0143550ab3d0b20825073927deff9048
#
_cell.length_a   1.000
_cell.length_b   1.000
_cell.length_c   1.000
_cell.angle_alpha   90.00
_cell.angle_beta   90.00
_cell.angle_gamma   90.00
#
_symmetry.space_group_name_H-M   'P 1'
#
loop_
_entity.id
_entity.type
_entity.pdbx_description
1 polymer ?
#
loop_
_entity_poly.entity_id
_entity_poly.type
_entity_poly.pdbx_seq_one_letter_code
_entity_poly.pdbx_strand_id
1 'polypeptide(L)' 'VNVKLIEGVFSDSQKREMVEKLTDAMVSIEGENMRKVTWVLIEEVKSGDLGIGGTPLTTEDVKALAAGKQAA' A
#
# COMPACT_ATOMS: atom_id res chain seq x y z
N VAL A 1 2.42 11.10 3.71
CA VAL A 1 2.64 9.64 3.78
C VAL A 1 2.68 9.07 2.37
N ASN A 2 3.70 8.30 2.08
CA ASN A 2 3.87 7.68 0.77
C ASN A 2 3.79 6.16 0.95
N VAL A 3 2.81 5.53 0.28
CA VAL A 3 2.60 4.09 0.33
C VAL A 3 2.92 3.52 -1.04
N LYS A 4 3.84 2.57 -1.08
CA LYS A 4 4.19 1.88 -2.32
C LYS A 4 3.63 0.47 -2.30
N LEU A 5 2.87 0.13 -3.33
CA LEU A 5 2.23 -1.17 -3.48
C LEU A 5 2.60 -1.75 -4.83
N ILE A 6 2.58 -3.07 -4.93
CA ILE A 6 2.73 -3.71 -6.24
C ILE A 6 1.40 -3.61 -7.00
N GLU A 7 1.45 -3.35 -8.30
CA GLU A 7 0.24 -3.22 -9.11
C GLU A 7 -0.59 -4.50 -9.13
N GLY A 8 -1.89 -4.35 -9.32
CA GLY A 8 -2.80 -5.47 -9.57
C GLY A 8 -3.23 -6.28 -8.35
N VAL A 9 -2.80 -5.91 -7.14
CA VAL A 9 -3.15 -6.64 -5.91
C VAL A 9 -4.38 -6.04 -5.22
N PHE A 10 -4.48 -4.71 -5.21
CA PHE A 10 -5.52 -4.02 -4.46
C PHE A 10 -6.51 -3.33 -5.39
N SER A 11 -7.78 -3.37 -5.00
CA SER A 11 -8.85 -2.68 -5.74
C SER A 11 -8.80 -1.17 -5.46
N ASP A 12 -9.52 -0.39 -6.27
CA ASP A 12 -9.63 1.05 -6.06
C ASP A 12 -10.28 1.37 -4.72
N SER A 13 -11.27 0.57 -4.30
CA SER A 13 -11.93 0.78 -3.00
C SER A 13 -10.97 0.49 -1.85
N GLN A 14 -10.12 -0.52 -1.98
CA GLN A 14 -9.10 -0.82 -0.97
C GLN A 14 -8.09 0.32 -0.85
N LYS A 15 -7.67 0.87 -1.98
CA LYS A 15 -6.74 2.00 -1.98
C LYS A 15 -7.36 3.24 -1.33
N ARG A 16 -8.64 3.51 -1.60
CA ARG A 16 -9.36 4.60 -0.92
C ARG A 16 -9.43 4.38 0.58
N GLU A 17 -9.70 3.15 1.01
CA GLU A 17 -9.73 2.81 2.43
C GLU A 17 -8.37 3.03 3.09
N MET A 18 -7.28 2.68 2.41
CA MET A 18 -5.92 2.95 2.89
C MET A 18 -5.69 4.44 3.09
N VAL A 19 -6.09 5.27 2.13
CA VAL A 19 -5.97 6.73 2.24
C VAL A 19 -6.73 7.25 3.45
N GLU A 20 -7.97 6.80 3.64
CA GLU A 20 -8.80 7.24 4.76
C GLU A 20 -8.21 6.81 6.10
N LYS A 21 -7.84 5.55 6.24
CA LYS A 21 -7.33 5.01 7.51
C LYS A 21 -5.97 5.57 7.87
N LEU A 22 -5.09 5.76 6.90
CA LEU A 22 -3.78 6.34 7.14
C LEU A 22 -3.90 7.82 7.50
N THR A 23 -4.82 8.54 6.86
CA THR A 23 -5.12 9.92 7.23
C THR A 23 -5.61 10.00 8.68
N ASP A 24 -6.56 9.13 9.05
CA ASP A 24 -7.07 9.09 10.41
C ASP A 24 -5.99 8.79 11.43
N ALA A 25 -5.09 7.88 11.13
CA ALA A 25 -3.97 7.54 12.01
C ALA A 25 -3.04 8.73 12.21
N MET A 26 -2.72 9.45 11.15
CA MET A 26 -1.87 10.64 11.24
C MET A 26 -2.56 11.74 12.03
N VAL A 27 -3.83 11.97 11.77
CA VAL A 27 -4.63 13.00 12.46
C VAL A 27 -4.75 12.71 13.96
N SER A 28 -4.81 11.44 14.34
CA SER A 28 -4.85 11.06 15.76
C SER A 28 -3.61 11.54 16.53
N ILE A 29 -2.51 11.75 15.83
CA ILE A 29 -1.25 12.23 16.40
C ILE A 29 -1.12 13.74 16.25
N GLU A 30 -1.42 14.27 15.05
CA GLU A 30 -1.21 15.69 14.71
C GLU A 30 -2.31 16.61 15.23
N GLY A 31 -3.53 16.11 15.38
CA GLY A 31 -4.72 16.88 15.70
C GLY A 31 -5.61 17.10 14.46
N GLU A 32 -6.90 17.28 14.72
CA GLU A 32 -7.93 17.37 13.68
C GLU A 32 -7.72 18.57 12.74
N ASN A 33 -7.14 19.65 13.23
CA ASN A 33 -6.87 20.83 12.41
C ASN A 33 -5.90 20.55 11.26
N MET A 34 -5.11 19.50 11.37
CA MET A 34 -4.14 19.12 10.35
C MET A 34 -4.71 18.22 9.24
N ARG A 35 -5.96 17.77 9.39
CA ARG A 35 -6.58 16.85 8.44
C ARG A 35 -6.51 17.37 7.01
N LYS A 36 -6.85 18.62 6.80
CA LYS A 36 -6.92 19.23 5.46
C LYS A 36 -5.56 19.40 4.78
N VAL A 37 -4.48 19.28 5.52
CA VAL A 37 -3.11 19.37 4.98
C VAL A 37 -2.35 18.05 5.12
N THR A 38 -2.99 17.02 5.64
CA THR A 38 -2.42 15.67 5.71
C THR A 38 -2.73 14.98 4.40
N TRP A 39 -1.70 14.49 3.75
CA TRP A 39 -1.88 13.81 2.47
C TRP A 39 -1.24 12.43 2.50
N VAL A 40 -1.89 11.52 1.76
CA VAL A 40 -1.43 10.13 1.61
C VAL A 40 -1.36 9.86 0.11
N LEU A 41 -0.22 9.43 -0.34
CA LEU A 41 0.00 9.10 -1.74
C LEU A 41 0.16 7.59 -1.89
N ILE A 42 -0.64 7.00 -2.78
CA ILE A 42 -0.52 5.59 -3.12
C ILE A 42 0.20 5.50 -4.46
N GLU A 43 1.36 4.85 -4.47
CA GLU A 43 2.11 4.62 -5.69
C GLU A 43 2.13 3.13 -5.99
N GLU A 44 1.74 2.75 -7.21
CA GLU A 44 1.80 1.35 -7.63
C GLU A 44 3.10 1.09 -8.38
N VAL A 45 3.80 0.06 -7.97
CA VAL A 45 5.03 -0.40 -8.57
C VAL A 45 4.69 -1.51 -9.57
N LYS A 46 5.30 -1.47 -10.74
CA LYS A 46 5.10 -2.47 -11.77
C LYS A 46 5.50 -3.87 -11.27
N SER A 47 4.71 -4.87 -11.64
CA SER A 47 5.00 -6.28 -11.34
C SER A 47 6.41 -6.63 -11.81
N GLY A 48 7.20 -7.19 -10.90
CA GLY A 48 8.60 -7.54 -11.18
C GLY A 48 9.61 -6.44 -10.84
N ASP A 49 9.14 -5.20 -10.59
CA ASP A 49 10.03 -4.09 -10.25
C ASP A 49 10.26 -3.94 -8.74
N LEU A 50 9.55 -4.72 -7.92
CA LEU A 50 9.74 -4.73 -6.48
C LEU A 50 10.63 -5.91 -6.11
N GLY A 51 11.78 -5.63 -5.52
CA GLY A 51 12.73 -6.66 -5.12
C GLY A 51 12.88 -6.73 -3.61
N ILE A 52 12.94 -7.95 -3.08
CA ILE A 52 13.24 -8.19 -1.68
C ILE A 52 14.36 -9.22 -1.63
N GLY A 53 15.47 -8.85 -0.98
CA GLY A 53 16.64 -9.74 -0.88
C GLY A 53 17.24 -10.08 -2.24
N GLY A 54 17.08 -9.19 -3.22
CA GLY A 54 17.56 -9.42 -4.57
C GLY A 54 16.63 -10.23 -5.46
N THR A 55 15.47 -10.66 -4.93
CA THR A 55 14.49 -11.43 -5.68
C THR A 55 13.34 -10.52 -6.14
N PRO A 56 13.13 -10.36 -7.46
CA PRO A 56 11.99 -9.59 -7.95
C PRO A 56 10.69 -10.30 -7.61
N LEU A 57 9.72 -9.54 -7.08
CA LEU A 57 8.39 -10.05 -6.79
C LEU A 57 7.44 -9.64 -7.90
N THR A 58 6.56 -10.57 -8.27
CA THR A 58 5.50 -10.31 -9.23
C THR A 58 4.17 -10.09 -8.48
N THR A 59 3.19 -9.56 -9.21
CA THR A 59 1.82 -9.44 -8.69
C THR A 59 1.30 -10.80 -8.22
N GLU A 60 1.60 -11.86 -8.96
CA GLU A 60 1.15 -13.22 -8.60
C GLU A 60 1.77 -13.69 -7.28
N ASP A 61 3.04 -13.39 -7.05
CA ASP A 61 3.72 -13.75 -5.80
C ASP A 61 3.03 -13.07 -4.61
N VAL A 62 2.70 -11.79 -4.74
CA VAL A 62 2.06 -11.03 -3.66
C VAL A 62 0.64 -11.51 -3.41
N LYS A 63 -0.11 -11.83 -4.47
CA LYS A 63 -1.45 -12.40 -4.33
C LYS A 63 -1.40 -13.75 -3.61
N ALA A 64 -0.39 -14.57 -3.89
CA ALA A 64 -0.23 -15.84 -3.21
C ALA A 64 0.03 -15.65 -1.71
N LEU A 65 0.85 -14.67 -1.34
CA LEU A 65 1.09 -14.33 0.05
C LEU A 65 -0.20 -13.85 0.75
N ALA A 66 -0.96 -12.98 0.07
CA ALA A 66 -2.22 -12.47 0.62
C ALA A 66 -3.25 -13.58 0.82
N ALA A 67 -3.19 -14.64 0.02
CA ALA A 67 -4.06 -15.80 0.14
C ALA A 67 -3.58 -16.80 1.20
N GLY A 68 -2.49 -16.49 1.91
CA GLY A 68 -1.93 -17.35 2.94
C GLY A 68 -1.03 -18.47 2.42
N LYS A 69 -0.66 -18.42 1.15
CA LYS A 69 0.28 -19.38 0.55
C LYS A 69 1.69 -18.85 0.68
N GLN A 70 2.61 -19.74 1.00
CA GLN A 70 4.02 -19.35 1.03
C GLN A 70 4.54 -19.28 -0.41
N ALA A 71 5.16 -18.14 -0.75
CA ALA A 71 5.93 -18.05 -1.98
C ALA A 71 7.19 -18.92 -1.78
N ALA A 72 7.29 -19.93 -2.56
CA ALA A 72 8.44 -20.84 -2.51
C ALA A 72 9.69 -20.13 -3.05
#